data_182fc0720bc23d60f3238ff0c3ca6175
#
_entry.id   182fc0720bc23d60f3238ff0c3ca6175
#
_cell.length_a   1.000
_cell.length_b   1.000
_cell.length_c   1.000
_cell.angle_alpha   90.00
_cell.angle_beta   90.00
_cell.angle_gamma   90.00
#
_symmetry.space_group_name_H-M   'P 1'
#
loop_
_entity.id
_entity.type
_entity.pdbx_description
1 polymer ?
#
loop_
_entity_poly.entity_id
_entity_poly.type
_entity_poly.pdbx_seq_one_letter_code
_entity_poly.pdbx_strand_id
1 'polypeptide(L)'
;MVSIVLASHGDLAAGIKQTGSMVFGDQPSVAVVSLEPSMGPDDFRAKVEEAVASFEDQEQVLFLVDLWGGTPFNQISGLIEGHDSWAIVTGVNLPMLIEAYSQRFDAKNTAHAIAKHLVTEAKAGVRVKPESLEPEEKKPAAAAAAPAGAIPPGTVIGDGHIKIAHVRIDTRLLHGQVATTWTKQINPNRIIVVSDGVAHD
;
A
#
# COMPACT_ATOMS: atom_id res chain seq x y z
N MET A 1 5.87 -10.97 19.82
CA MET A 1 6.06 -9.55 19.36
C MET A 1 5.89 -9.51 17.85
N VAL A 2 5.25 -8.49 17.28
CA VAL A 2 5.10 -8.39 15.83
C VAL A 2 6.45 -8.23 15.15
N SER A 3 6.79 -9.11 14.21
CA SER A 3 7.98 -9.06 13.37
C SER A 3 7.76 -8.11 12.19
N ILE A 4 8.78 -7.37 11.77
CA ILE A 4 8.65 -6.37 10.70
C ILE A 4 9.60 -6.71 9.55
N VAL A 5 9.07 -6.73 8.32
CA VAL A 5 9.85 -6.81 7.10
C VAL A 5 9.73 -5.48 6.35
N LEU A 6 10.86 -4.82 6.15
CA LEU A 6 10.97 -3.64 5.29
C LEU A 6 11.33 -4.09 3.89
N ALA A 7 10.51 -3.77 2.90
CA ALA A 7 10.71 -4.23 1.54
C ALA A 7 10.59 -3.09 0.53
N SER A 8 11.52 -2.99 -0.41
CA SER A 8 11.51 -1.91 -1.41
C SER A 8 12.22 -2.26 -2.70
N HIS A 9 11.99 -1.45 -3.72
CA HIS A 9 12.92 -1.35 -4.85
C HIS A 9 14.22 -0.70 -4.37
N GLY A 10 15.36 -1.29 -4.72
CA GLY A 10 16.68 -0.80 -4.33
C GLY A 10 16.85 -0.64 -2.82
N ASP A 11 17.69 0.29 -2.42
CA ASP A 11 18.18 0.44 -1.04
C ASP A 11 17.28 1.25 -0.10
N LEU A 12 16.07 1.64 -0.52
CA LEU A 12 15.20 2.48 0.32
C LEU A 12 14.88 1.81 1.67
N ALA A 13 14.58 0.52 1.66
CA ALA A 13 14.25 -0.22 2.89
C ALA A 13 15.46 -0.28 3.84
N ALA A 14 16.67 -0.47 3.31
CA ALA A 14 17.89 -0.46 4.09
C ALA A 14 18.17 0.93 4.70
N GLY A 15 18.03 1.98 3.90
CA GLY A 15 18.22 3.37 4.35
C GLY A 15 17.21 3.79 5.42
N ILE A 16 15.94 3.42 5.27
CA ILE A 16 14.91 3.69 6.27
C ILE A 16 15.19 2.94 7.58
N LYS A 17 15.61 1.66 7.51
CA LYS A 17 16.00 0.91 8.72
C LYS A 17 17.16 1.61 9.44
N GLN A 18 18.22 1.98 8.71
CA GLN A 18 19.37 2.68 9.28
C GLN A 18 18.95 3.99 9.96
N THR A 19 18.10 4.78 9.30
CA THR A 19 17.59 6.04 9.88
C THR A 19 16.73 5.77 11.11
N GLY A 20 15.87 4.73 11.05
CA GLY A 20 15.08 4.30 12.19
C GLY A 20 15.92 3.91 13.39
N SER A 21 17.02 3.20 13.18
CA SER A 21 17.98 2.84 14.25
C SER A 21 18.62 4.07 14.88
N MET A 22 18.91 5.11 14.10
CA MET A 22 19.46 6.38 14.64
C MET A 22 18.46 7.13 15.53
N VAL A 23 17.16 7.03 15.24
CA VAL A 23 16.11 7.77 15.96
C VAL A 23 15.57 6.97 17.15
N PHE A 24 15.38 5.68 16.98
CA PHE A 24 14.66 4.81 17.93
C PHE A 24 15.56 3.73 18.56
N GLY A 25 16.79 3.59 18.09
CA GLY A 25 17.68 2.48 18.45
C GLY A 25 17.43 1.21 17.64
N ASP A 26 18.37 0.28 17.68
CA ASP A 26 18.27 -0.99 16.99
C ASP A 26 17.11 -1.82 17.53
N GLN A 27 16.34 -2.39 16.62
CA GLN A 27 15.15 -3.15 16.94
C GLN A 27 15.31 -4.62 16.56
N PRO A 28 15.01 -5.58 17.46
CA PRO A 28 15.01 -6.99 17.12
C PRO A 28 13.84 -7.32 16.17
N SER A 29 13.92 -8.47 15.50
CA SER A 29 12.87 -8.97 14.60
C SER A 29 12.48 -7.96 13.51
N VAL A 30 13.47 -7.28 12.92
CA VAL A 30 13.31 -6.38 11.77
C VAL A 30 14.26 -6.79 10.66
N ALA A 31 13.70 -7.31 9.57
CA ALA A 31 14.41 -7.70 8.37
C ALA A 31 14.28 -6.66 7.25
N VAL A 32 15.20 -6.67 6.31
CA VAL A 32 15.19 -5.83 5.11
C VAL A 32 15.29 -6.73 3.89
N VAL A 33 14.46 -6.47 2.89
CA VAL A 33 14.50 -7.14 1.58
C VAL A 33 14.47 -6.09 0.48
N SER A 34 15.56 -6.00 -0.27
CA SER A 34 15.70 -5.09 -1.42
C SER A 34 15.51 -5.84 -2.73
N LEU A 35 14.67 -5.30 -3.61
CA LEU A 35 14.57 -5.74 -4.99
C LEU A 35 15.68 -5.08 -5.80
N GLU A 36 16.69 -5.87 -6.16
CA GLU A 36 17.81 -5.41 -6.99
C GLU A 36 17.42 -5.32 -8.48
N PRO A 37 18.08 -4.46 -9.29
CA PRO A 37 17.74 -4.30 -10.70
C PRO A 37 17.82 -5.59 -11.54
N SER A 38 18.69 -6.51 -11.16
CA SER A 38 18.90 -7.81 -11.83
C SER A 38 18.03 -8.94 -11.28
N MET A 39 17.24 -8.69 -10.23
CA MET A 39 16.47 -9.69 -9.53
C MET A 39 15.10 -9.89 -10.16
N GLY A 40 14.73 -11.15 -10.41
CA GLY A 40 13.39 -11.53 -10.82
C GLY A 40 12.38 -11.49 -9.66
N PRO A 41 11.07 -11.48 -9.98
CA PRO A 41 10.01 -11.51 -8.95
C PRO A 41 10.12 -12.73 -8.02
N ASP A 42 10.43 -13.90 -8.57
CA ASP A 42 10.54 -15.15 -7.80
C ASP A 42 11.76 -15.16 -6.88
N ASP A 43 12.88 -14.59 -7.32
CA ASP A 43 14.07 -14.43 -6.47
C ASP A 43 13.78 -13.49 -5.30
N PHE A 44 13.04 -12.41 -5.55
CA PHE A 44 12.62 -11.49 -4.50
C PHE A 44 11.69 -12.18 -3.50
N ARG A 45 10.72 -12.96 -3.98
CA ARG A 45 9.81 -13.74 -3.14
C ARG A 45 10.59 -14.69 -2.23
N ALA A 46 11.55 -15.43 -2.77
CA ALA A 46 12.39 -16.35 -1.99
C ALA A 46 13.16 -15.62 -0.87
N LYS A 47 13.68 -14.41 -1.14
CA LYS A 47 14.34 -13.57 -0.11
C LYS A 47 13.37 -13.11 0.97
N VAL A 48 12.11 -12.81 0.63
CA VAL A 48 11.10 -12.46 1.62
C VAL A 48 10.79 -13.66 2.52
N GLU A 49 10.63 -14.84 1.94
CA GLU A 49 10.39 -16.08 2.69
C GLU A 49 11.57 -16.40 3.61
N GLU A 50 12.82 -16.24 3.15
CA GLU A 50 14.02 -16.39 3.97
C GLU A 50 14.06 -15.38 5.12
N ALA A 51 13.74 -14.12 4.85
CA ALA A 51 13.70 -13.07 5.86
C ALA A 51 12.66 -13.39 6.95
N VAL A 52 11.47 -13.84 6.57
CA VAL A 52 10.44 -14.25 7.53
C VAL A 52 10.88 -15.49 8.31
N ALA A 53 11.48 -16.48 7.64
CA ALA A 53 11.98 -17.70 8.28
C ALA A 53 13.09 -17.43 9.32
N SER A 54 13.77 -16.29 9.23
CA SER A 54 14.80 -15.88 10.20
C SER A 54 14.23 -15.40 11.54
N PHE A 55 12.94 -15.11 11.62
CA PHE A 55 12.31 -14.68 12.85
C PHE A 55 11.99 -15.87 13.77
N GLU A 56 12.18 -15.66 15.08
CA GLU A 56 11.78 -16.65 16.09
C GLU A 56 10.26 -16.83 16.15
N ASP A 57 9.51 -15.73 15.93
CA ASP A 57 8.05 -15.70 15.93
C ASP A 57 7.56 -15.17 14.57
N GLN A 58 6.90 -16.03 13.83
CA GLN A 58 6.37 -15.78 12.49
C GLN A 58 4.84 -15.67 12.47
N GLU A 59 4.19 -15.75 13.64
CA GLU A 59 2.73 -15.69 13.72
C GLU A 59 2.20 -14.34 13.31
N GLN A 60 2.86 -13.25 13.74
CA GLN A 60 2.47 -11.88 13.47
C GLN A 60 3.57 -11.18 12.69
N VAL A 61 3.38 -11.01 11.38
CA VAL A 61 4.34 -10.32 10.52
C VAL A 61 3.71 -9.09 9.85
N LEU A 62 4.39 -7.97 9.97
CA LEU A 62 4.01 -6.70 9.35
C LEU A 62 5.02 -6.34 8.25
N PHE A 63 4.55 -6.22 7.02
CA PHE A 63 5.34 -5.79 5.89
C PHE A 63 5.14 -4.30 5.63
N LEU A 64 6.22 -3.53 5.61
CA LEU A 64 6.23 -2.13 5.24
C LEU A 64 6.92 -1.98 3.89
N VAL A 65 6.17 -1.60 2.87
CA VAL A 65 6.58 -1.65 1.47
C VAL A 65 6.57 -0.25 0.86
N ASP A 66 7.44 0.01 -0.09
CA ASP A 66 7.59 1.32 -0.71
C ASP A 66 6.38 1.73 -1.57
N LEU A 67 5.91 0.85 -2.45
CA LEU A 67 4.96 1.21 -3.50
C LEU A 67 3.82 0.21 -3.67
N TRP A 68 2.59 0.70 -3.66
CA TRP A 68 1.41 -0.11 -3.99
C TRP A 68 1.46 -0.59 -5.43
N GLY A 69 1.25 -1.88 -5.65
CA GLY A 69 1.25 -2.49 -6.99
C GLY A 69 2.63 -2.65 -7.62
N GLY A 70 3.72 -2.33 -6.91
CA GLY A 70 5.08 -2.66 -7.32
C GLY A 70 5.40 -4.15 -7.16
N THR A 71 6.53 -4.60 -7.71
CA THR A 71 6.95 -6.01 -7.58
C THR A 71 7.07 -6.45 -6.13
N PRO A 72 7.70 -5.70 -5.20
CA PRO A 72 7.73 -6.06 -3.79
C PRO A 72 6.34 -6.28 -3.20
N PHE A 73 5.41 -5.34 -3.44
CA PHE A 73 4.04 -5.47 -2.97
C PHE A 73 3.34 -6.71 -3.53
N ASN A 74 3.42 -6.94 -4.85
CA ASN A 74 2.70 -8.03 -5.50
C ASN A 74 3.20 -9.40 -5.01
N GLN A 75 4.51 -9.56 -4.83
CA GLN A 75 5.08 -10.82 -4.33
C GLN A 75 4.69 -11.08 -2.86
N ILE A 76 4.74 -10.05 -2.01
CA ILE A 76 4.34 -10.16 -0.61
C ILE A 76 2.82 -10.40 -0.50
N SER A 77 1.99 -9.75 -1.33
CA SER A 77 0.54 -9.97 -1.34
C SER A 77 0.18 -11.42 -1.60
N GLY A 78 0.89 -12.10 -2.54
CA GLY A 78 0.70 -13.52 -2.78
C GLY A 78 1.16 -14.41 -1.61
N LEU A 79 2.06 -13.93 -0.75
CA LEU A 79 2.48 -14.66 0.45
C LEU A 79 1.46 -14.54 1.58
N ILE A 80 0.89 -13.36 1.79
CA ILE A 80 -0.05 -13.14 2.90
C ILE A 80 -1.39 -13.84 2.70
N GLU A 81 -1.78 -14.24 1.47
CA GLU A 81 -3.00 -15.01 1.21
C GLU A 81 -3.08 -16.34 1.99
N GLY A 82 -1.94 -16.88 2.44
CA GLY A 82 -1.86 -18.08 3.28
C GLY A 82 -1.73 -17.81 4.79
N HIS A 83 -1.74 -16.53 5.21
CA HIS A 83 -1.43 -16.11 6.58
C HIS A 83 -2.37 -15.03 7.11
N ASP A 84 -3.47 -15.44 7.72
CA ASP A 84 -4.55 -14.55 8.19
C ASP A 84 -4.11 -13.50 9.24
N SER A 85 -2.95 -13.67 9.86
CA SER A 85 -2.42 -12.75 10.88
C SER A 85 -1.35 -11.79 10.35
N TRP A 86 -0.98 -11.90 9.07
CA TRP A 86 0.00 -11.02 8.43
C TRP A 86 -0.66 -9.79 7.83
N ALA A 87 0.09 -8.69 7.75
CA ALA A 87 -0.40 -7.44 7.17
C ALA A 87 0.65 -6.75 6.32
N ILE A 88 0.22 -6.02 5.30
CA ILE A 88 1.07 -5.21 4.43
C ILE A 88 0.58 -3.75 4.43
N VAL A 89 1.51 -2.82 4.59
CA VAL A 89 1.27 -1.37 4.47
C VAL A 89 2.26 -0.80 3.46
N THR A 90 1.78 0.01 2.54
CA THR A 90 2.62 0.63 1.49
C THR A 90 2.81 2.12 1.71
N GLY A 91 3.78 2.70 0.99
CA GLY A 91 4.15 4.10 1.14
C GLY A 91 5.04 4.31 2.36
N VAL A 92 5.93 3.34 2.65
CA VAL A 92 6.81 3.38 3.81
C VAL A 92 7.54 4.71 3.90
N ASN A 93 7.48 5.31 5.07
CA ASN A 93 8.20 6.51 5.44
C ASN A 93 8.71 6.40 6.88
N LEU A 94 9.59 7.30 7.29
CA LEU A 94 10.20 7.23 8.61
C LEU A 94 9.18 7.36 9.76
N PRO A 95 8.20 8.29 9.74
CA PRO A 95 7.13 8.32 10.73
C PRO A 95 6.38 7.00 10.87
N MET A 96 6.04 6.34 9.75
CA MET A 96 5.43 5.01 9.75
C MET A 96 6.28 3.98 10.48
N LEU A 97 7.59 3.95 10.21
CA LEU A 97 8.50 2.98 10.83
C LEU A 97 8.65 3.21 12.33
N ILE A 98 8.83 4.47 12.75
CA ILE A 98 8.95 4.82 14.17
C ILE A 98 7.69 4.44 14.94
N GLU A 99 6.52 4.71 14.35
CA GLU A 99 5.25 4.35 14.96
C GLU A 99 5.05 2.82 15.01
N ALA A 100 5.45 2.09 13.96
CA ALA A 100 5.45 0.62 13.99
C ALA A 100 6.32 0.06 15.13
N TYR A 101 7.50 0.65 15.34
CA TYR A 101 8.38 0.27 16.45
C TYR A 101 7.72 0.56 17.79
N SER A 102 7.06 1.70 17.96
CA SER A 102 6.35 2.08 19.18
C SER A 102 5.20 1.12 19.49
N GLN A 103 4.35 0.87 18.52
CA GLN A 103 3.14 0.08 18.68
C GLN A 103 3.40 -1.40 19.00
N ARG A 104 4.47 -1.99 18.50
CA ARG A 104 4.78 -3.40 18.74
C ARG A 104 5.29 -3.73 20.13
N PHE A 105 5.60 -2.72 20.97
CA PHE A 105 5.93 -2.95 22.38
C PHE A 105 4.73 -3.37 23.23
N ASP A 106 3.52 -3.02 22.82
CA ASP A 106 2.32 -3.58 23.45
C ASP A 106 2.09 -5.00 22.90
N ALA A 107 2.30 -5.99 23.75
CA ALA A 107 2.11 -7.39 23.38
C ALA A 107 0.67 -7.75 22.95
N LYS A 108 -0.31 -6.87 23.17
CA LYS A 108 -1.69 -7.05 22.73
C LYS A 108 -1.90 -6.62 21.27
N ASN A 109 -0.99 -5.84 20.72
CA ASN A 109 -1.11 -5.38 19.35
C ASN A 109 -0.79 -6.51 18.37
N THR A 110 -1.68 -6.69 17.40
CA THR A 110 -1.50 -7.59 16.26
C THR A 110 -0.95 -6.83 15.06
N ALA A 111 -0.38 -7.54 14.07
CA ALA A 111 0.06 -6.91 12.82
C ALA A 111 -1.07 -6.14 12.13
N HIS A 112 -2.30 -6.64 12.16
CA HIS A 112 -3.48 -5.97 11.62
C HIS A 112 -3.84 -4.68 12.37
N ALA A 113 -3.79 -4.70 13.71
CA ALA A 113 -4.07 -3.50 14.51
C ALA A 113 -3.04 -2.40 14.25
N ILE A 114 -1.75 -2.77 14.21
CA ILE A 114 -0.66 -1.86 13.88
C ILE A 114 -0.84 -1.34 12.44
N ALA A 115 -1.05 -2.20 11.46
CA ALA A 115 -1.23 -1.79 10.07
C ALA A 115 -2.35 -0.76 9.89
N LYS A 116 -3.50 -0.98 10.54
CA LYS A 116 -4.63 -0.04 10.51
C LYS A 116 -4.26 1.33 11.08
N HIS A 117 -3.54 1.35 12.20
CA HIS A 117 -3.08 2.58 12.84
C HIS A 117 -2.07 3.33 11.96
N LEU A 118 -1.10 2.63 11.37
CA LEU A 118 -0.05 3.21 10.56
C LEU A 118 -0.56 3.96 9.32
N VAL A 119 -1.68 3.56 8.73
CA VAL A 119 -2.25 4.26 7.56
C VAL A 119 -2.58 5.73 7.86
N THR A 120 -3.00 6.00 9.08
CA THR A 120 -3.30 7.38 9.53
C THR A 120 -2.01 8.11 9.86
N GLU A 121 -1.14 7.51 10.68
CA GLU A 121 0.09 8.16 11.16
C GLU A 121 1.09 8.45 10.04
N ALA A 122 1.22 7.55 9.07
CA ALA A 122 2.09 7.76 7.92
C ALA A 122 1.67 8.98 7.08
N LYS A 123 0.36 9.17 6.91
CA LYS A 123 -0.18 10.35 6.21
C LYS A 123 0.04 11.63 7.00
N ALA A 124 -0.14 11.60 8.30
CA ALA A 124 0.10 12.75 9.18
C ALA A 124 1.56 13.18 9.21
N GLY A 125 2.49 12.26 8.89
CA GLY A 125 3.92 12.54 8.75
C GLY A 125 4.30 13.33 7.49
N VAL A 126 3.40 13.46 6.51
CA VAL A 126 3.62 14.26 5.29
C VAL A 126 3.11 15.67 5.53
N ARG A 127 4.03 16.62 5.74
CA ARG A 127 3.73 18.01 6.08
C ARG A 127 4.45 18.98 5.13
N VAL A 128 3.93 20.18 5.00
CA VAL A 128 4.49 21.23 4.13
C VAL A 128 4.72 22.52 4.90
N LYS A 129 5.74 23.29 4.45
CA LYS A 129 5.95 24.68 4.90
C LYS A 129 6.11 25.57 3.67
N PRO A 130 5.58 26.81 3.69
CA PRO A 130 4.77 27.41 4.76
C PRO A 130 3.40 26.72 4.91
N GLU A 131 2.81 26.82 6.09
CA GLU A 131 1.53 26.17 6.43
C GLU A 131 0.36 26.56 5.50
N SER A 132 0.47 27.71 4.83
CA SER A 132 -0.48 28.13 3.81
C SER A 132 -0.57 27.20 2.59
N LEU A 133 0.36 26.29 2.43
CA LEU A 133 0.36 25.26 1.38
C LEU A 133 -0.26 23.94 1.85
N GLU A 134 -0.61 23.81 3.14
CA GLU A 134 -1.31 22.61 3.61
C GLU A 134 -2.64 22.49 2.86
N PRO A 135 -2.94 21.32 2.30
CA PRO A 135 -4.22 21.08 1.66
C PRO A 135 -5.35 21.27 2.69
N GLU A 136 -6.39 22.01 2.35
CA GLU A 136 -7.59 22.03 3.19
C GLU A 136 -8.10 20.60 3.34
N GLU A 137 -8.18 20.10 4.57
CA GLU A 137 -8.82 18.83 4.85
C GLU A 137 -10.27 18.91 4.35
N LYS A 138 -10.53 18.30 3.19
CA LYS A 138 -11.90 18.02 2.80
C LYS A 138 -12.47 17.07 3.85
N LYS A 139 -13.21 17.65 4.84
CA LYS A 139 -14.08 16.82 5.68
C LYS A 139 -14.84 15.89 4.75
N PRO A 140 -14.81 14.58 4.98
CA PRO A 140 -15.62 13.68 4.18
C PRO A 140 -17.06 14.20 4.30
N ALA A 141 -17.62 14.70 3.19
CA ALA A 141 -19.05 14.90 3.10
C ALA A 141 -19.64 13.55 3.52
N ALA A 142 -20.47 13.57 4.57
CA ALA A 142 -21.17 12.38 5.02
C ALA A 142 -21.89 11.81 3.78
N ALA A 143 -21.30 10.80 3.19
CA ALA A 143 -21.92 10.08 2.10
C ALA A 143 -23.14 9.37 2.72
N ALA A 144 -24.32 9.96 2.54
CA ALA A 144 -25.54 9.22 2.67
C ALA A 144 -25.37 8.00 1.76
N ALA A 145 -25.36 6.80 2.35
CA ALA A 145 -25.23 5.55 1.64
C ALA A 145 -26.40 5.47 0.66
N ALA A 146 -26.12 5.74 -0.62
CA ALA A 146 -27.05 5.40 -1.68
C ALA A 146 -27.09 3.86 -1.79
N PRO A 147 -28.26 3.26 -1.93
CA PRO A 147 -28.38 1.82 -2.08
C PRO A 147 -27.55 1.38 -3.30
N ALA A 148 -26.77 0.33 -3.14
CA ALA A 148 -25.97 -0.25 -4.21
C ALA A 148 -26.86 -0.54 -5.43
N GLY A 149 -26.51 0.04 -6.58
CA GLY A 149 -27.20 -0.18 -7.85
C GLY A 149 -28.19 0.91 -8.30
N ALA A 150 -28.47 1.95 -7.51
CA ALA A 150 -29.31 3.05 -7.94
C ALA A 150 -28.51 4.12 -8.69
N ILE A 151 -28.93 4.46 -9.89
CA ILE A 151 -28.39 5.61 -10.64
C ILE A 151 -28.77 6.87 -9.84
N PRO A 152 -27.79 7.70 -9.43
CA PRO A 152 -28.09 8.91 -8.65
C PRO A 152 -29.07 9.83 -9.39
N PRO A 153 -30.03 10.48 -8.67
CA PRO A 153 -30.92 11.45 -9.27
C PRO A 153 -30.10 12.61 -9.91
N GLY A 154 -30.39 12.91 -11.18
CA GLY A 154 -29.64 13.92 -11.94
C GLY A 154 -28.48 13.38 -12.77
N THR A 155 -28.25 12.07 -12.80
CA THR A 155 -27.31 11.49 -13.75
C THR A 155 -27.85 11.68 -15.17
N VAL A 156 -27.20 12.51 -15.95
CA VAL A 156 -27.49 12.64 -17.39
C VAL A 156 -27.07 11.33 -18.03
N ILE A 157 -28.01 10.49 -18.38
CA ILE A 157 -27.78 9.37 -19.28
C ILE A 157 -27.52 10.03 -20.63
N GLY A 158 -26.27 9.97 -21.09
CA GLY A 158 -25.86 10.62 -22.33
C GLY A 158 -26.70 10.17 -23.53
N ASP A 159 -26.57 10.90 -24.61
CA ASP A 159 -27.26 10.71 -25.92
C ASP A 159 -26.88 9.39 -26.64
N GLY A 160 -26.20 8.47 -25.96
CA GLY A 160 -25.67 7.21 -26.54
C GLY A 160 -24.27 7.34 -27.15
N HIS A 161 -23.67 8.52 -27.13
CA HIS A 161 -22.32 8.72 -27.66
C HIS A 161 -21.28 8.75 -26.53
N ILE A 162 -20.33 7.81 -26.57
CA ILE A 162 -19.19 7.76 -25.65
C ILE A 162 -17.95 8.27 -26.39
N LYS A 163 -17.36 9.37 -25.91
CA LYS A 163 -16.05 9.80 -26.41
C LYS A 163 -14.97 8.97 -25.69
N ILE A 164 -14.33 8.07 -26.44
CA ILE A 164 -13.25 7.26 -25.93
C ILE A 164 -11.96 8.09 -25.98
N ALA A 165 -11.44 8.49 -24.83
CA ALA A 165 -10.21 9.26 -24.72
C ALA A 165 -8.96 8.37 -24.77
N HIS A 166 -9.07 7.14 -24.26
CA HIS A 166 -7.97 6.18 -24.23
C HIS A 166 -8.48 4.76 -24.15
N VAL A 167 -7.84 3.83 -24.86
CA VAL A 167 -8.07 2.38 -24.77
C VAL A 167 -6.74 1.70 -24.49
N ARG A 168 -6.73 0.78 -23.53
CA ARG A 168 -5.57 -0.02 -23.18
C ARG A 168 -5.97 -1.47 -22.94
N ILE A 169 -5.14 -2.39 -23.43
CA ILE A 169 -5.21 -3.81 -23.09
C ILE A 169 -4.08 -4.09 -22.11
N ASP A 170 -4.43 -4.50 -20.90
CA ASP A 170 -3.45 -4.82 -19.83
C ASP A 170 -4.00 -5.93 -18.95
N THR A 171 -3.20 -6.97 -18.76
CA THR A 171 -3.56 -8.11 -17.91
C THR A 171 -3.71 -7.75 -16.44
N ARG A 172 -3.14 -6.64 -16.01
CA ARG A 172 -3.23 -6.12 -14.63
C ARG A 172 -4.49 -5.28 -14.39
N LEU A 173 -5.35 -5.09 -15.42
CA LEU A 173 -6.58 -4.29 -15.38
C LEU A 173 -6.32 -2.85 -14.90
N LEU A 174 -6.84 -2.48 -13.73
CA LEU A 174 -6.63 -1.17 -13.11
C LEU A 174 -5.53 -1.29 -12.04
N HIS A 175 -4.35 -0.74 -12.33
CA HIS A 175 -3.20 -0.76 -11.40
C HIS A 175 -2.66 0.66 -11.13
N GLY A 176 -1.66 0.76 -10.24
CA GLY A 176 -1.17 2.03 -9.72
C GLY A 176 -0.85 3.09 -10.78
N GLN A 177 -0.19 2.75 -11.89
CA GLN A 177 0.09 3.71 -12.97
C GLN A 177 -1.18 4.25 -13.63
N VAL A 178 -2.20 3.40 -13.83
CA VAL A 178 -3.48 3.84 -14.41
C VAL A 178 -4.19 4.76 -13.43
N ALA A 179 -4.29 4.36 -12.16
CA ALA A 179 -5.02 5.13 -11.14
C ALA A 179 -4.32 6.46 -10.79
N THR A 180 -2.99 6.51 -10.79
CA THR A 180 -2.26 7.69 -10.31
C THR A 180 -1.78 8.61 -11.42
N THR A 181 -1.24 8.07 -12.51
CA THR A 181 -0.61 8.85 -13.58
C THR A 181 -1.57 9.12 -14.72
N TRP A 182 -2.16 8.08 -15.28
CA TRP A 182 -2.96 8.20 -16.50
C TRP A 182 -4.29 8.88 -16.27
N THR A 183 -4.97 8.57 -15.16
CA THR A 183 -6.23 9.27 -14.81
C THR A 183 -6.02 10.76 -14.60
N LYS A 184 -4.89 11.16 -14.01
CA LYS A 184 -4.57 12.59 -13.84
C LYS A 184 -4.24 13.28 -15.14
N GLN A 185 -3.54 12.60 -16.07
CA GLN A 185 -3.17 13.16 -17.37
C GLN A 185 -4.35 13.25 -18.34
N ILE A 186 -5.20 12.22 -18.38
CA ILE A 186 -6.32 12.11 -19.30
C ILE A 186 -7.57 12.78 -18.75
N ASN A 187 -7.68 12.87 -17.42
CA ASN A 187 -8.82 13.40 -16.67
C ASN A 187 -10.18 12.86 -17.19
N PRO A 188 -10.36 11.52 -17.22
CA PRO A 188 -11.55 10.92 -17.78
C PRO A 188 -12.76 11.09 -16.86
N ASN A 189 -13.93 11.22 -17.42
CA ASN A 189 -15.17 11.23 -16.64
C ASN A 189 -15.52 9.84 -16.07
N ARG A 190 -15.05 8.79 -16.73
CA ARG A 190 -15.29 7.39 -16.34
C ARG A 190 -14.11 6.51 -16.77
N ILE A 191 -13.83 5.48 -15.98
CA ILE A 191 -12.94 4.39 -16.32
C ILE A 191 -13.82 3.14 -16.42
N ILE A 192 -13.72 2.44 -17.54
CA ILE A 192 -14.46 1.19 -17.76
C ILE A 192 -13.43 0.07 -17.80
N VAL A 193 -13.56 -0.88 -16.89
CA VAL A 193 -12.74 -2.10 -16.84
C VAL A 193 -13.58 -3.25 -17.36
N VAL A 194 -13.07 -3.96 -18.36
CA VAL A 194 -13.74 -5.11 -18.97
C VAL A 194 -12.83 -6.33 -18.83
N SER A 195 -13.27 -7.31 -18.06
CA SER A 195 -12.63 -8.63 -17.99
C SER A 195 -13.66 -9.67 -17.54
N ASP A 196 -13.42 -10.92 -17.87
CA ASP A 196 -14.31 -12.01 -17.48
C ASP A 196 -14.38 -12.18 -15.95
N GLY A 197 -13.26 -11.90 -15.23
CA GLY A 197 -13.22 -11.95 -13.78
C GLY A 197 -13.99 -10.84 -13.08
N VAL A 198 -14.17 -9.68 -13.72
CA VAL A 198 -14.91 -8.52 -13.18
C VAL A 198 -16.40 -8.58 -13.54
N ALA A 199 -16.75 -9.31 -14.59
CA ALA A 199 -18.13 -9.39 -15.08
C ALA A 199 -19.05 -10.23 -14.16
N HIS A 200 -18.49 -10.92 -13.17
CA HIS A 200 -19.21 -11.83 -12.26
C HIS A 200 -19.29 -11.32 -10.81
N ASP A 201 -18.72 -10.15 -10.51
CA ASP A 201 -18.87 -9.41 -9.26
C ASP A 201 -19.96 -8.31 -9.45
#